data_0dc821083e6fe36aa6329e822ebedec0
#
_entry.id   0dc821083e6fe36aa6329e822ebedec0
#
_cell.length_a   1.000
_cell.length_b   1.000
_cell.length_c   1.000
_cell.angle_alpha   90.00
_cell.angle_beta   90.00
_cell.angle_gamma   90.00
#
_symmetry.space_group_name_H-M   'P 1'
#
loop_
_entity.id
_entity.type
_entity.pdbx_description
1 polymer ?
#
loop_
_entity_poly.entity_id
_entity_poly.type
_entity_poly.pdbx_seq_one_letter_code
_entity_poly.pdbx_strand_id
1 'polypeptide(L)'
;MHNSDPNSTPPSFDPADPGSASHDPSALDPSAPHPAYHALALFSGGLDSILAIKVLQEQGLRVLGLHFVSPFFGKPHLRKHWREVYGIEAVNVDIRRAYLDMLTRPTHGYGKHLNPCVDCKILMLAHARTLLPKYGASFLVTGEVLGQRPMSQRGDALNLIRKSAGVKELLLRPLSAQKLGPTPMEESGLVDRALLPGIWGRGRKDQLALAAHFGITIIPTPAGGCNLAEAEPAARYLPILKNLADPGPRDFDLSHLGRQYWAGGYWLSIGRNMRDNETLEAALRPTDILFRLRDLPGPLALGRQYEPAAGALPSAHPGQTPLAWPDAVLADAAAFVASYSPKARALTENGSSVPVLVRRGDVSTEFAVVPTRQTPLAWAEPKSAALTAWKKRS
;
A
#
# COMPACT_ATOMS: atom_id res chain seq x y z
N MET A 1 9.89 34.61 14.86
CA MET A 1 9.14 34.65 13.58
C MET A 1 9.95 33.94 12.55
N HIS A 2 9.74 32.64 12.39
CA HIS A 2 10.31 31.85 11.30
C HIS A 2 9.12 31.23 10.54
N ASN A 3 8.96 31.74 9.33
CA ASN A 3 7.99 31.24 8.35
C ASN A 3 8.36 29.81 7.95
N SER A 4 7.52 28.87 8.28
CA SER A 4 7.53 27.52 7.74
C SER A 4 6.78 27.52 6.39
N ASP A 5 7.52 27.23 5.33
CA ASP A 5 7.04 27.13 3.97
C ASP A 5 6.10 25.92 3.82
N PRO A 6 4.82 26.08 3.41
CA PRO A 6 3.85 24.98 3.31
C PRO A 6 4.02 24.13 2.03
N ASN A 7 5.12 24.29 1.29
CA ASN A 7 5.28 23.69 -0.06
C ASN A 7 6.41 22.63 -0.14
N SER A 8 6.72 21.93 0.95
CA SER A 8 7.63 20.78 0.86
C SER A 8 6.94 19.59 0.19
N THR A 9 7.18 19.46 -1.08
CA THR A 9 6.80 18.33 -1.94
C THR A 9 7.38 17.03 -1.36
N PRO A 10 6.60 15.93 -1.25
CA PRO A 10 7.15 14.64 -0.86
C PRO A 10 8.15 14.14 -1.92
N PRO A 11 9.22 13.44 -1.50
CA PRO A 11 10.27 12.97 -2.40
C PRO A 11 9.69 12.02 -3.46
N SER A 12 10.20 12.17 -4.67
CA SER A 12 9.83 11.41 -5.86
C SER A 12 10.10 9.92 -5.69
N PHE A 13 9.11 9.11 -6.07
CA PHE A 13 9.27 7.70 -6.37
C PHE A 13 10.13 7.57 -7.64
N ASP A 14 11.28 6.92 -7.55
CA ASP A 14 12.11 6.58 -8.70
C ASP A 14 11.69 5.19 -9.22
N PRO A 15 11.11 5.08 -10.42
CA PRO A 15 10.64 3.82 -10.98
C PRO A 15 11.72 3.06 -11.80
N ALA A 16 12.97 3.53 -11.81
CA ALA A 16 14.04 2.90 -12.57
C ALA A 16 14.78 1.86 -11.74
N ASP A 17 14.32 0.63 -11.68
CA ASP A 17 15.10 -0.57 -11.91
C ASP A 17 14.27 -1.87 -11.87
N PRO A 18 13.94 -2.50 -13.00
CA PRO A 18 13.23 -3.78 -13.01
C PRO A 18 14.18 -4.99 -13.06
N GLY A 19 15.37 -4.94 -12.50
CA GLY A 19 16.23 -6.10 -12.64
C GLY A 19 17.56 -6.11 -11.91
N SER A 20 17.96 -5.06 -11.28
CA SER A 20 19.08 -5.11 -10.36
C SER A 20 18.52 -5.28 -8.94
N ALA A 21 18.75 -6.44 -8.36
CA ALA A 21 18.91 -6.52 -6.93
C ALA A 21 20.07 -5.58 -6.60
N SER A 22 19.78 -4.27 -6.49
CA SER A 22 20.74 -3.32 -6.00
C SER A 22 21.17 -3.84 -4.63
N HIS A 23 22.39 -4.30 -4.54
CA HIS A 23 23.05 -4.53 -3.27
C HIS A 23 23.02 -3.17 -2.55
N ASP A 24 22.00 -2.97 -1.72
CA ASP A 24 21.99 -1.95 -0.69
C ASP A 24 23.16 -2.31 0.24
N PRO A 25 24.29 -1.57 0.24
CA PRO A 25 25.44 -1.88 1.10
C PRO A 25 25.10 -1.78 2.61
N SER A 26 23.88 -1.39 2.95
CA SER A 26 23.30 -1.44 4.28
C SER A 26 22.35 -2.64 4.47
N ALA A 27 22.14 -3.50 3.47
CA ALA A 27 21.47 -4.77 3.66
C ALA A 27 22.38 -5.61 4.57
N LEU A 28 21.85 -5.97 5.74
CA LEU A 28 22.53 -6.94 6.60
C LEU A 28 22.75 -8.20 5.74
N ASP A 29 24.02 -8.60 5.56
CA ASP A 29 24.40 -9.80 4.82
C ASP A 29 23.62 -10.99 5.38
N PRO A 30 22.78 -11.67 4.60
CA PRO A 30 22.00 -12.80 5.09
C PRO A 30 22.88 -13.99 5.57
N SER A 31 24.16 -14.02 5.21
CA SER A 31 25.13 -15.05 5.61
C SER A 31 26.03 -14.61 6.78
N ALA A 32 26.06 -13.33 7.15
CA ALA A 32 26.84 -12.88 8.29
C ALA A 32 26.13 -13.28 9.61
N PRO A 33 26.86 -13.71 10.65
CA PRO A 33 26.25 -13.96 11.96
C PRO A 33 25.72 -12.64 12.50
N HIS A 34 24.39 -12.46 12.38
CA HIS A 34 23.72 -11.29 12.94
C HIS A 34 23.91 -11.31 14.46
N PRO A 35 24.18 -10.15 15.09
CA PRO A 35 24.16 -10.09 16.54
C PRO A 35 22.78 -10.55 17.00
N ALA A 36 22.73 -11.58 17.84
CA ALA A 36 21.46 -12.13 18.32
C ALA A 36 20.62 -11.03 18.95
N TYR A 37 19.41 -10.82 18.44
CA TYR A 37 18.43 -9.92 19.03
C TYR A 37 17.64 -10.65 20.12
N HIS A 38 17.20 -9.95 21.15
CA HIS A 38 16.29 -10.54 22.13
C HIS A 38 14.86 -10.64 21.56
N ALA A 39 14.45 -9.64 20.78
CA ALA A 39 13.10 -9.55 20.23
C ALA A 39 13.04 -9.00 18.80
N LEU A 40 11.97 -9.39 18.07
CA LEU A 40 11.57 -8.77 16.80
C LEU A 40 10.29 -7.98 17.02
N ALA A 41 10.30 -6.70 16.63
CA ALA A 41 9.15 -5.82 16.78
C ALA A 41 8.45 -5.55 15.42
N LEU A 42 7.13 -5.72 15.36
CA LEU A 42 6.36 -5.20 14.22
C LEU A 42 6.47 -3.67 14.22
N PHE A 43 7.17 -3.14 13.23
CA PHE A 43 7.58 -1.74 13.20
C PHE A 43 6.97 -0.98 12.02
N SER A 44 6.06 -0.05 12.32
CA SER A 44 5.42 0.79 11.31
C SER A 44 6.12 2.14 11.09
N GLY A 45 7.07 2.51 11.96
CA GLY A 45 7.65 3.85 12.02
C GLY A 45 6.73 4.89 12.66
N GLY A 46 5.58 4.50 13.19
CA GLY A 46 4.70 5.35 13.98
C GLY A 46 5.10 5.38 15.46
N LEU A 47 4.66 6.42 16.18
CA LEU A 47 5.08 6.68 17.57
C LEU A 47 4.94 5.44 18.48
N ASP A 48 3.79 4.77 18.46
CA ASP A 48 3.58 3.61 19.34
C ASP A 48 4.58 2.48 19.07
N SER A 49 4.95 2.23 17.80
CA SER A 49 5.95 1.21 17.45
C SER A 49 7.37 1.62 17.85
N ILE A 50 7.67 2.91 17.81
CA ILE A 50 8.94 3.47 18.31
C ILE A 50 9.02 3.30 19.82
N LEU A 51 8.01 3.76 20.54
CA LEU A 51 7.96 3.68 22.00
C LEU A 51 8.02 2.24 22.53
N ALA A 52 7.35 1.30 21.85
CA ALA A 52 7.38 -0.12 22.20
C ALA A 52 8.81 -0.70 22.14
N ILE A 53 9.63 -0.24 21.18
CA ILE A 53 11.04 -0.62 21.10
C ILE A 53 11.85 0.09 22.20
N LYS A 54 11.61 1.39 22.39
CA LYS A 54 12.38 2.21 23.34
C LYS A 54 12.27 1.72 24.77
N VAL A 55 11.07 1.35 25.25
CA VAL A 55 10.90 0.84 26.62
C VAL A 55 11.63 -0.50 26.85
N LEU A 56 11.86 -1.29 25.81
CA LEU A 56 12.66 -2.51 25.92
C LEU A 56 14.17 -2.21 25.79
N GLN A 57 14.55 -1.28 24.94
CA GLN A 57 15.95 -0.83 24.85
C GLN A 57 16.44 -0.20 26.17
N GLU A 58 15.59 0.53 26.89
CA GLU A 58 15.88 1.06 28.21
C GLU A 58 16.21 -0.03 29.23
N GLN A 59 15.61 -1.22 29.07
CA GLN A 59 15.93 -2.41 29.86
C GLN A 59 17.15 -3.19 29.35
N GLY A 60 17.92 -2.64 28.39
CA GLY A 60 19.11 -3.28 27.83
C GLY A 60 18.81 -4.34 26.76
N LEU A 61 17.55 -4.49 26.31
CA LEU A 61 17.18 -5.46 25.31
C LEU A 61 17.47 -4.98 23.88
N ARG A 62 18.08 -5.82 23.05
CA ARG A 62 18.27 -5.56 21.62
C ARG A 62 17.04 -5.96 20.86
N VAL A 63 16.41 -5.01 20.21
CA VAL A 63 15.17 -5.20 19.45
C VAL A 63 15.36 -4.79 18.01
N LEU A 64 15.05 -5.70 17.07
CA LEU A 64 15.05 -5.40 15.64
C LEU A 64 13.63 -5.09 15.16
N GLY A 65 13.47 -3.96 14.46
CA GLY A 65 12.21 -3.59 13.82
C GLY A 65 11.97 -4.36 12.52
N LEU A 66 10.84 -5.04 12.41
CA LEU A 66 10.37 -5.64 11.17
C LEU A 66 9.41 -4.66 10.48
N HIS A 67 9.87 -3.98 9.43
CA HIS A 67 9.06 -3.08 8.65
C HIS A 67 8.44 -3.79 7.47
N PHE A 68 7.16 -4.14 7.59
CA PHE A 68 6.43 -4.86 6.55
C PHE A 68 6.06 -3.94 5.39
N VAL A 69 6.28 -4.43 4.16
CA VAL A 69 5.98 -3.73 2.92
C VAL A 69 4.93 -4.50 2.13
N SER A 70 3.88 -3.79 1.74
CA SER A 70 2.80 -4.28 0.87
C SER A 70 2.45 -3.21 -0.18
N PRO A 71 1.61 -3.49 -1.18
CA PRO A 71 1.15 -2.46 -2.12
C PRO A 71 0.34 -1.33 -1.45
N PHE A 72 -0.11 -1.52 -0.20
CA PHE A 72 -1.05 -0.64 0.49
C PHE A 72 -0.43 0.11 1.68
N PHE A 73 0.71 -0.32 2.14
CA PHE A 73 1.45 0.31 3.24
C PHE A 73 2.92 -0.10 3.21
N GLY A 74 3.72 0.67 3.93
CA GLY A 74 5.17 0.51 4.06
C GLY A 74 5.90 1.76 3.56
N LYS A 75 7.05 2.05 4.17
CA LYS A 75 7.93 3.16 3.85
C LYS A 75 9.39 2.66 3.86
N PRO A 76 9.75 1.76 2.94
CA PRO A 76 11.06 1.08 2.96
C PRO A 76 12.25 2.04 2.88
N HIS A 77 12.06 3.21 2.27
CA HIS A 77 13.07 4.26 2.13
C HIS A 77 13.41 4.98 3.45
N LEU A 78 12.61 4.82 4.52
CA LEU A 78 12.82 5.51 5.79
C LEU A 78 13.74 4.75 6.77
N ARG A 79 14.31 3.60 6.43
CA ARG A 79 15.19 2.83 7.32
C ARG A 79 16.35 3.65 7.89
N LYS A 80 17.06 4.39 7.03
CA LYS A 80 18.16 5.26 7.44
C LYS A 80 17.68 6.32 8.44
N HIS A 81 16.58 6.99 8.14
CA HIS A 81 15.96 7.99 9.02
C HIS A 81 15.62 7.40 10.40
N TRP A 82 15.01 6.21 10.48
CA TRP A 82 14.66 5.61 11.78
C TRP A 82 15.87 5.27 12.63
N ARG A 83 16.95 4.85 12.01
CA ARG A 83 18.21 4.59 12.70
C ARG A 83 18.85 5.88 13.21
N GLU A 84 18.90 6.93 12.39
CA GLU A 84 19.55 8.20 12.71
C GLU A 84 18.75 9.01 13.73
N VAL A 85 17.43 9.07 13.59
CA VAL A 85 16.57 9.92 14.44
C VAL A 85 16.16 9.22 15.74
N TYR A 86 15.85 7.92 15.66
CA TYR A 86 15.31 7.20 16.82
C TYR A 86 16.25 6.13 17.38
N GLY A 87 17.40 5.87 16.75
CA GLY A 87 18.30 4.80 17.13
C GLY A 87 17.68 3.41 17.00
N ILE A 88 16.78 3.23 16.02
CA ILE A 88 16.07 1.97 15.80
C ILE A 88 16.58 1.30 14.52
N GLU A 89 17.14 0.11 14.67
CA GLU A 89 17.45 -0.75 13.55
C GLU A 89 16.19 -1.43 13.04
N ALA A 90 15.99 -1.39 11.72
CA ALA A 90 14.85 -2.02 11.07
C ALA A 90 15.25 -2.72 9.77
N VAL A 91 14.55 -3.79 9.43
CA VAL A 91 14.65 -4.49 8.15
C VAL A 91 13.32 -4.46 7.43
N ASN A 92 13.36 -4.32 6.11
CA ASN A 92 12.15 -4.41 5.30
C ASN A 92 11.78 -5.88 5.09
N VAL A 93 10.50 -6.19 5.30
CA VAL A 93 9.93 -7.53 5.13
C VAL A 93 8.87 -7.43 4.04
N ASP A 94 9.17 -8.00 2.88
CA ASP A 94 8.25 -8.01 1.75
C ASP A 94 7.15 -9.07 1.96
N ILE A 95 5.90 -8.61 2.04
CA ILE A 95 4.72 -9.48 2.12
C ILE A 95 3.72 -9.18 0.99
N ARG A 96 4.15 -8.50 -0.07
CA ARG A 96 3.25 -8.04 -1.15
C ARG A 96 2.37 -9.16 -1.69
N ARG A 97 2.95 -10.31 -2.05
CA ARG A 97 2.17 -11.45 -2.58
C ARG A 97 1.26 -12.07 -1.53
N ALA A 98 1.79 -12.45 -0.38
CA ALA A 98 1.03 -13.04 0.71
C ALA A 98 -0.11 -12.13 1.20
N TYR A 99 0.12 -10.81 1.16
CA TYR A 99 -0.90 -9.83 1.51
C TYR A 99 -2.05 -9.80 0.50
N LEU A 100 -1.74 -9.88 -0.80
CA LEU A 100 -2.76 -9.91 -1.86
C LEU A 100 -3.60 -11.18 -1.77
N ASP A 101 -2.98 -12.32 -1.55
CA ASP A 101 -3.68 -13.60 -1.38
C ASP A 101 -4.66 -13.54 -0.19
N MET A 102 -4.24 -12.98 0.94
CA MET A 102 -5.10 -12.75 2.11
C MET A 102 -6.20 -11.72 1.81
N LEU A 103 -5.87 -10.62 1.09
CA LEU A 103 -6.81 -9.53 0.82
C LEU A 103 -8.00 -9.97 -0.02
N THR A 104 -7.82 -10.93 -0.93
CA THR A 104 -8.89 -11.43 -1.79
C THR A 104 -9.97 -12.20 -1.02
N ARG A 105 -9.60 -12.86 0.09
CA ARG A 105 -10.49 -13.69 0.92
C ARG A 105 -10.12 -13.60 2.41
N PRO A 106 -10.31 -12.44 3.05
CA PRO A 106 -9.98 -12.30 4.45
C PRO A 106 -10.96 -13.11 5.32
N THR A 107 -10.43 -13.91 6.23
CA THR A 107 -11.22 -14.79 7.12
C THR A 107 -12.14 -14.00 8.05
N HIS A 108 -11.68 -12.81 8.50
CA HIS A 108 -12.41 -11.96 9.45
C HIS A 108 -13.06 -10.75 8.75
N GLY A 109 -13.10 -10.77 7.41
CA GLY A 109 -13.74 -9.75 6.61
C GLY A 109 -13.03 -8.40 6.58
N TYR A 110 -13.73 -7.42 6.03
CA TYR A 110 -13.20 -6.06 5.83
C TYR A 110 -13.78 -5.09 6.87
N GLY A 111 -13.00 -4.08 7.21
CA GLY A 111 -13.44 -2.96 8.04
C GLY A 111 -14.32 -1.96 7.28
N LYS A 112 -14.15 -0.66 7.60
CA LYS A 112 -14.97 0.40 6.99
C LYS A 112 -14.87 0.43 5.46
N HIS A 113 -13.69 0.19 4.92
CA HIS A 113 -13.43 0.14 3.47
C HIS A 113 -12.92 -1.26 3.06
N LEU A 114 -11.75 -1.37 2.46
CA LEU A 114 -11.13 -2.65 2.08
C LEU A 114 -10.11 -3.17 3.11
N ASN A 115 -10.04 -2.59 4.28
CA ASN A 115 -9.01 -2.86 5.28
C ASN A 115 -9.32 -4.14 6.10
N PRO A 116 -8.62 -5.26 5.91
CA PRO A 116 -8.77 -6.50 6.68
C PRO A 116 -7.87 -6.47 7.93
N CYS A 117 -8.12 -5.53 8.87
CA CYS A 117 -7.17 -5.21 9.93
C CYS A 117 -6.84 -6.40 10.85
N VAL A 118 -7.77 -7.32 11.08
CA VAL A 118 -7.53 -8.52 11.90
C VAL A 118 -6.61 -9.48 11.15
N ASP A 119 -6.99 -9.85 9.93
CA ASP A 119 -6.21 -10.78 9.10
C ASP A 119 -4.82 -10.23 8.75
N CYS A 120 -4.73 -8.91 8.51
CA CYS A 120 -3.46 -8.21 8.31
C CYS A 120 -2.50 -8.41 9.50
N LYS A 121 -3.00 -8.29 10.73
CA LYS A 121 -2.19 -8.50 11.94
C LYS A 121 -1.81 -9.97 12.13
N ILE A 122 -2.74 -10.88 11.87
CA ILE A 122 -2.47 -12.33 11.91
C ILE A 122 -1.36 -12.68 10.92
N LEU A 123 -1.46 -12.23 9.68
CA LEU A 123 -0.46 -12.46 8.63
C LEU A 123 0.92 -11.93 9.04
N MET A 124 1.01 -10.68 9.48
CA MET A 124 2.29 -10.09 9.87
C MET A 124 2.92 -10.78 11.09
N LEU A 125 2.14 -11.15 12.10
CA LEU A 125 2.63 -11.85 13.28
C LEU A 125 3.05 -13.28 12.96
N ALA A 126 2.26 -14.01 12.18
CA ALA A 126 2.63 -15.36 11.73
C ALA A 126 3.93 -15.34 10.93
N HIS A 127 4.09 -14.38 10.02
CA HIS A 127 5.33 -14.21 9.26
C HIS A 127 6.51 -13.80 10.17
N ALA A 128 6.30 -12.86 11.11
CA ALA A 128 7.34 -12.46 12.07
C ALA A 128 7.83 -13.64 12.91
N ARG A 129 6.94 -14.56 13.30
CA ARG A 129 7.30 -15.78 14.03
C ARG A 129 8.30 -16.63 13.25
N THR A 130 8.15 -16.75 11.94
CA THR A 130 9.10 -17.55 11.12
C THR A 130 10.48 -16.92 11.03
N LEU A 131 10.60 -15.62 11.35
CA LEU A 131 11.86 -14.89 11.32
C LEU A 131 12.63 -14.95 12.65
N LEU A 132 12.01 -15.40 13.76
CA LEU A 132 12.67 -15.49 15.06
C LEU A 132 13.99 -16.26 15.01
N PRO A 133 14.07 -17.49 14.44
CA PRO A 133 15.33 -18.24 14.38
C PRO A 133 16.39 -17.53 13.54
N LYS A 134 15.99 -16.87 12.44
CA LYS A 134 16.93 -16.16 11.55
C LYS A 134 17.72 -15.08 12.29
N TYR A 135 17.09 -14.37 13.22
CA TYR A 135 17.69 -13.27 13.95
C TYR A 135 18.11 -13.63 15.38
N GLY A 136 18.02 -14.92 15.75
CA GLY A 136 18.33 -15.40 17.10
C GLY A 136 17.45 -14.78 18.19
N ALA A 137 16.24 -14.34 17.83
CA ALA A 137 15.31 -13.69 18.74
C ALA A 137 14.36 -14.72 19.39
N SER A 138 13.96 -14.47 20.64
CA SER A 138 13.11 -15.38 21.42
C SER A 138 11.64 -14.96 21.45
N PHE A 139 11.31 -13.68 21.18
CA PHE A 139 9.92 -13.21 21.24
C PHE A 139 9.61 -12.07 20.28
N LEU A 140 8.32 -11.79 20.14
CA LEU A 140 7.78 -10.73 19.27
C LEU A 140 7.24 -9.57 20.09
N VAL A 141 7.29 -8.39 19.50
CA VAL A 141 6.81 -7.14 20.11
C VAL A 141 5.87 -6.41 19.16
N THR A 142 4.82 -5.81 19.68
CA THR A 142 4.01 -4.83 18.94
C THR A 142 3.75 -3.57 19.75
N GLY A 143 3.67 -2.42 19.05
CA GLY A 143 3.26 -1.15 19.63
C GLY A 143 1.73 -1.01 19.73
N GLU A 144 0.98 -2.10 19.84
CA GLU A 144 -0.47 -2.06 19.98
C GLU A 144 -0.84 -1.57 21.38
N VAL A 145 -1.78 -0.62 21.43
CA VAL A 145 -2.34 -0.10 22.69
C VAL A 145 -3.77 -0.59 22.86
N LEU A 146 -4.07 -1.20 24.01
CA LEU A 146 -5.40 -1.71 24.34
C LEU A 146 -6.46 -0.62 24.21
N GLY A 147 -7.50 -0.87 23.42
CA GLY A 147 -8.62 0.07 23.23
C GLY A 147 -8.37 1.25 22.29
N GLN A 148 -7.17 1.39 21.72
CA GLN A 148 -6.85 2.53 20.85
C GLN A 148 -7.55 2.42 19.48
N ARG A 149 -7.61 1.23 18.88
CA ARG A 149 -8.27 1.01 17.58
C ARG A 149 -9.45 0.06 17.71
N PRO A 150 -10.65 0.46 17.19
CA PRO A 150 -11.89 -0.29 17.46
C PRO A 150 -11.95 -1.68 16.83
N MET A 151 -11.21 -1.94 15.76
CA MET A 151 -11.24 -3.26 15.09
C MET A 151 -10.22 -4.25 15.64
N SER A 152 -8.95 -3.83 15.77
CA SER A 152 -7.84 -4.75 16.00
C SER A 152 -7.18 -4.62 17.36
N GLN A 153 -7.57 -3.63 18.19
CA GLN A 153 -6.95 -3.38 19.49
C GLN A 153 -7.95 -3.42 20.66
N ARG A 154 -9.11 -4.04 20.47
CA ARG A 154 -9.99 -4.45 21.59
C ARG A 154 -9.41 -5.72 22.21
N GLY A 155 -9.73 -5.98 23.48
CA GLY A 155 -9.19 -7.12 24.19
C GLY A 155 -9.48 -8.47 23.52
N ASP A 156 -10.72 -8.66 23.04
CA ASP A 156 -11.15 -9.82 22.26
C ASP A 156 -10.36 -9.99 20.96
N ALA A 157 -10.21 -8.89 20.19
CA ALA A 157 -9.47 -8.89 18.93
C ALA A 157 -7.97 -9.16 19.16
N LEU A 158 -7.36 -8.55 20.19
CA LEU A 158 -5.96 -8.81 20.55
C LEU A 158 -5.71 -10.28 20.92
N ASN A 159 -6.66 -10.91 21.60
CA ASN A 159 -6.59 -12.33 21.96
C ASN A 159 -6.79 -13.24 20.74
N LEU A 160 -7.78 -12.94 19.90
CA LEU A 160 -8.01 -13.64 18.64
C LEU A 160 -6.75 -13.62 17.76
N ILE A 161 -6.19 -12.42 17.52
CA ILE A 161 -5.03 -12.21 16.66
C ILE A 161 -3.82 -13.03 17.16
N ARG A 162 -3.46 -12.95 18.45
CA ARG A 162 -2.31 -13.68 18.98
C ARG A 162 -2.49 -15.20 18.91
N LYS A 163 -3.73 -15.69 19.13
CA LYS A 163 -4.07 -17.11 19.04
C LYS A 163 -3.99 -17.60 17.59
N SER A 164 -4.66 -16.90 16.66
CA SER A 164 -4.69 -17.27 15.25
C SER A 164 -3.34 -17.19 14.56
N ALA A 165 -2.48 -16.24 14.95
CA ALA A 165 -1.10 -16.16 14.48
C ALA A 165 -0.15 -17.20 15.11
N GLY A 166 -0.60 -17.97 16.09
CA GLY A 166 0.22 -18.96 16.80
C GLY A 166 1.35 -18.33 17.63
N VAL A 167 1.14 -17.11 18.15
CA VAL A 167 2.16 -16.36 18.92
C VAL A 167 1.72 -16.05 20.34
N LYS A 168 0.79 -16.84 20.90
CA LYS A 168 0.18 -16.56 22.21
C LYS A 168 1.24 -16.39 23.32
N GLU A 169 2.22 -17.25 23.36
CA GLU A 169 3.29 -17.27 24.38
C GLU A 169 4.55 -16.50 23.94
N LEU A 170 4.54 -15.93 22.73
CA LEU A 170 5.70 -15.24 22.14
C LEU A 170 5.50 -13.73 21.99
N LEU A 171 4.29 -13.20 22.25
CA LEU A 171 3.96 -11.82 21.91
C LEU A 171 3.82 -10.94 23.14
N LEU A 172 4.69 -9.92 23.23
CA LEU A 172 4.64 -8.84 24.21
C LEU A 172 4.06 -7.56 23.60
N ARG A 173 3.21 -6.87 24.36
CA ARG A 173 2.67 -5.55 24.06
C ARG A 173 3.11 -4.58 25.15
N PRO A 174 4.35 -4.07 25.08
CA PRO A 174 4.96 -3.38 26.20
C PRO A 174 4.18 -2.14 26.64
N LEU A 175 3.58 -1.39 25.70
CA LEU A 175 2.87 -0.15 26.02
C LEU A 175 1.59 -0.38 26.86
N SER A 176 0.99 -1.54 26.77
CA SER A 176 -0.23 -1.89 27.54
C SER A 176 0.00 -3.05 28.53
N ALA A 177 1.23 -3.41 28.80
CA ALA A 177 1.58 -4.60 29.58
C ALA A 177 0.86 -4.64 30.93
N GLN A 178 0.84 -3.52 31.65
CA GLN A 178 0.17 -3.41 32.96
C GLN A 178 -1.37 -3.53 32.92
N LYS A 179 -1.99 -3.45 31.73
CA LYS A 179 -3.42 -3.63 31.48
C LYS A 179 -3.77 -5.01 30.91
N LEU A 180 -2.74 -5.81 30.60
CA LEU A 180 -2.86 -7.16 30.06
C LEU A 180 -2.30 -8.17 31.07
N GLY A 181 -2.63 -9.44 30.93
CA GLY A 181 -2.02 -10.50 31.74
C GLY A 181 -0.52 -10.62 31.44
N PRO A 182 0.29 -11.12 32.39
CA PRO A 182 1.71 -11.33 32.20
C PRO A 182 1.99 -12.30 31.05
N THR A 183 3.17 -12.18 30.47
CA THR A 183 3.68 -13.05 29.39
C THR A 183 4.86 -13.86 29.90
N PRO A 184 5.22 -14.99 29.26
CA PRO A 184 6.38 -15.78 29.67
C PRO A 184 7.69 -14.98 29.79
N MET A 185 7.87 -13.93 28.96
CA MET A 185 9.05 -13.08 29.02
C MET A 185 9.10 -12.23 30.30
N GLU A 186 7.93 -11.83 30.80
CA GLU A 186 7.79 -11.09 32.06
C GLU A 186 7.91 -12.04 33.25
N GLU A 187 7.33 -13.23 33.18
CA GLU A 187 7.39 -14.25 34.25
C GLU A 187 8.79 -14.82 34.45
N SER A 188 9.57 -14.95 33.36
CA SER A 188 10.96 -15.43 33.43
C SER A 188 11.96 -14.35 33.88
N GLY A 189 11.54 -13.11 34.04
CA GLY A 189 12.41 -11.98 34.36
C GLY A 189 13.28 -11.50 33.21
N LEU A 190 13.07 -11.98 31.98
CA LEU A 190 13.75 -11.46 30.79
C LEU A 190 13.32 -10.01 30.51
N VAL A 191 12.07 -9.68 30.80
CA VAL A 191 11.51 -8.33 30.73
C VAL A 191 10.98 -7.95 32.11
N ASP A 192 11.46 -6.87 32.68
CA ASP A 192 10.93 -6.35 33.93
C ASP A 192 9.58 -5.66 33.70
N ARG A 193 8.52 -6.33 34.15
CA ARG A 193 7.16 -5.83 34.03
C ARG A 193 6.91 -4.51 34.76
N ALA A 194 7.62 -4.25 35.86
CA ALA A 194 7.45 -3.03 36.65
C ALA A 194 7.86 -1.78 35.86
N LEU A 195 8.77 -1.92 34.91
CA LEU A 195 9.24 -0.87 34.02
C LEU A 195 8.37 -0.68 32.77
N LEU A 196 7.37 -1.55 32.56
CA LEU A 196 6.49 -1.44 31.40
C LEU A 196 5.29 -0.53 31.69
N PRO A 197 4.86 0.30 30.71
CA PRO A 197 3.70 1.18 30.88
C PRO A 197 2.36 0.44 30.86
N GLY A 198 1.32 1.11 31.35
CA GLY A 198 -0.08 0.65 31.33
C GLY A 198 -0.98 1.54 30.47
N ILE A 199 -0.53 1.91 29.28
CA ILE A 199 -1.27 2.81 28.39
C ILE A 199 -2.50 2.09 27.82
N TRP A 200 -3.63 2.78 27.77
CA TRP A 200 -4.89 2.27 27.21
C TRP A 200 -5.76 3.37 26.63
N GLY A 201 -6.68 2.98 25.74
CA GLY A 201 -7.65 3.90 25.17
C GLY A 201 -7.13 4.71 23.99
N ARG A 202 -7.90 5.73 23.58
CA ARG A 202 -7.62 6.52 22.35
C ARG A 202 -6.79 7.77 22.59
N GLY A 203 -6.59 8.13 23.84
CA GLY A 203 -5.76 9.28 24.20
C GLY A 203 -4.31 9.06 23.81
N ARG A 204 -3.58 10.15 23.58
CA ARG A 204 -2.15 10.11 23.23
C ARG A 204 -1.27 10.81 24.26
N LYS A 205 -1.86 11.24 25.39
CA LYS A 205 -1.12 11.97 26.43
C LYS A 205 0.04 11.16 26.97
N ASP A 206 -0.21 9.90 27.29
CA ASP A 206 0.80 9.02 27.88
C ASP A 206 1.91 8.69 26.88
N GLN A 207 1.56 8.48 25.60
CA GLN A 207 2.54 8.26 24.55
C GLN A 207 3.42 9.50 24.33
N LEU A 208 2.85 10.70 24.38
CA LEU A 208 3.63 11.96 24.26
C LEU A 208 4.51 12.19 25.46
N ALA A 209 4.06 11.89 26.67
CA ALA A 209 4.88 11.96 27.88
C ALA A 209 6.05 10.97 27.81
N LEU A 210 5.79 9.74 27.35
CA LEU A 210 6.82 8.72 27.15
C LEU A 210 7.80 9.10 26.04
N ALA A 211 7.33 9.76 24.96
CA ALA A 211 8.20 10.29 23.91
C ALA A 211 9.15 11.38 24.47
N ALA A 212 8.63 12.27 25.30
CA ALA A 212 9.44 13.29 25.98
C ALA A 212 10.49 12.67 26.92
N HIS A 213 10.13 11.63 27.67
CA HIS A 213 11.06 10.85 28.50
C HIS A 213 12.25 10.32 27.69
N PHE A 214 11.99 9.78 26.48
CA PHE A 214 13.04 9.30 25.58
C PHE A 214 13.72 10.40 24.74
N GLY A 215 13.43 11.67 24.97
CA GLY A 215 14.01 12.79 24.21
C GLY A 215 13.59 12.80 22.73
N ILE A 216 12.45 12.18 22.39
CA ILE A 216 11.93 12.16 21.02
C ILE A 216 11.25 13.49 20.73
N THR A 217 11.95 14.38 20.02
CA THR A 217 11.45 15.70 19.62
C THR A 217 10.71 15.66 18.27
N ILE A 218 11.11 14.77 17.38
CA ILE A 218 10.47 14.58 16.09
C ILE A 218 9.38 13.51 16.25
N ILE A 219 8.15 13.97 16.48
CA ILE A 219 7.01 13.07 16.62
C ILE A 219 6.50 12.67 15.24
N PRO A 220 6.47 11.37 14.89
CA PRO A 220 5.93 10.94 13.61
C PRO A 220 4.47 11.35 13.49
N THR A 221 4.08 11.79 12.28
CA THR A 221 2.66 12.01 11.98
C THR A 221 1.86 10.75 12.32
N PRO A 222 0.64 10.90 12.89
CA PRO A 222 -0.20 9.75 13.19
C PRO A 222 -0.31 8.86 11.96
N ALA A 223 0.19 7.65 12.06
CA ALA A 223 0.16 6.73 10.94
C ALA A 223 -1.27 6.24 10.70
N GLY A 224 -1.96 6.91 9.76
CA GLY A 224 -3.00 6.27 8.99
C GLY A 224 -2.32 5.67 7.75
N GLY A 225 -1.46 4.71 7.86
CA GLY A 225 -0.57 4.34 6.76
C GLY A 225 -1.09 3.26 5.83
N CYS A 226 -2.36 2.85 5.94
CA CYS A 226 -2.90 1.81 5.08
C CYS A 226 -3.93 2.41 4.12
N ASN A 227 -3.60 2.48 2.84
CA ASN A 227 -4.46 2.99 1.79
C ASN A 227 -5.81 2.24 1.67
N LEU A 228 -5.87 0.99 2.15
CA LEU A 228 -7.12 0.23 2.21
C LEU A 228 -8.13 0.78 3.24
N ALA A 229 -7.67 1.58 4.20
CA ALA A 229 -8.53 2.21 5.20
C ALA A 229 -9.11 3.55 4.74
N GLU A 230 -8.64 4.09 3.61
CA GLU A 230 -9.07 5.34 3.02
C GLU A 230 -10.10 5.09 1.90
N ALA A 231 -11.12 5.92 1.81
CA ALA A 231 -12.24 5.70 0.88
C ALA A 231 -11.83 5.79 -0.59
N GLU A 232 -11.03 6.80 -0.94
CA GLU A 232 -10.63 7.06 -2.33
C GLU A 232 -9.62 6.03 -2.84
N PRO A 233 -8.50 5.72 -2.16
CA PRO A 233 -7.63 4.65 -2.58
C PRO A 233 -8.34 3.29 -2.65
N ALA A 234 -9.15 2.95 -1.65
CA ALA A 234 -9.92 1.70 -1.64
C ALA A 234 -10.86 1.60 -2.85
N ALA A 235 -11.49 2.71 -3.27
CA ALA A 235 -12.33 2.74 -4.47
C ALA A 235 -11.54 2.41 -5.74
N ARG A 236 -10.30 2.88 -5.85
CA ARG A 236 -9.41 2.60 -6.99
C ARG A 236 -8.96 1.13 -7.04
N TYR A 237 -8.81 0.49 -5.88
CA TYR A 237 -8.41 -0.93 -5.79
C TYR A 237 -9.54 -1.90 -6.09
N LEU A 238 -10.77 -1.52 -5.80
CA LEU A 238 -11.93 -2.40 -5.94
C LEU A 238 -12.12 -2.98 -7.36
N PRO A 239 -12.01 -2.20 -8.45
CA PRO A 239 -12.11 -2.76 -9.80
C PRO A 239 -10.99 -3.76 -10.11
N ILE A 240 -9.78 -3.54 -9.59
CA ILE A 240 -8.64 -4.46 -9.76
C ILE A 240 -8.97 -5.81 -9.12
N LEU A 241 -9.40 -5.80 -7.85
CA LEU A 241 -9.79 -7.01 -7.13
C LEU A 241 -10.98 -7.75 -7.75
N LYS A 242 -11.86 -7.03 -8.46
CA LYS A 242 -13.04 -7.63 -9.09
C LYS A 242 -12.78 -8.22 -10.46
N ASN A 243 -11.93 -7.55 -11.22
CA ASN A 243 -11.84 -7.80 -12.66
C ASN A 243 -10.61 -8.64 -13.02
N LEU A 244 -9.49 -8.53 -12.30
CA LEU A 244 -8.27 -9.27 -12.62
C LEU A 244 -8.30 -10.66 -11.97
N ALA A 245 -7.93 -11.70 -12.74
CA ALA A 245 -7.83 -13.07 -12.24
C ALA A 245 -6.70 -13.23 -11.21
N ASP A 246 -5.56 -12.62 -11.48
CA ASP A 246 -4.37 -12.63 -10.61
C ASP A 246 -3.76 -11.22 -10.53
N PRO A 247 -4.34 -10.33 -9.70
CA PRO A 247 -3.81 -8.98 -9.54
C PRO A 247 -2.46 -8.99 -8.84
N GLY A 248 -1.46 -8.38 -9.47
CA GLY A 248 -0.12 -8.24 -8.90
C GLY A 248 0.14 -6.87 -8.26
N PRO A 249 1.24 -6.69 -7.51
CA PRO A 249 1.61 -5.42 -6.89
C PRO A 249 1.62 -4.24 -7.88
N ARG A 250 2.17 -4.47 -9.10
CA ARG A 250 2.23 -3.44 -10.15
C ARG A 250 0.87 -2.95 -10.65
N ASP A 251 -0.20 -3.72 -10.46
CA ASP A 251 -1.55 -3.28 -10.82
C ASP A 251 -2.07 -2.27 -9.80
N PHE A 252 -1.79 -2.49 -8.52
CA PHE A 252 -2.12 -1.54 -7.47
C PHE A 252 -1.27 -0.27 -7.55
N ASP A 253 0.02 -0.38 -7.90
CA ASP A 253 0.89 0.78 -8.14
C ASP A 253 0.33 1.64 -9.29
N LEU A 254 -0.06 1.03 -10.42
CA LEU A 254 -0.67 1.73 -11.55
C LEU A 254 -1.93 2.50 -11.15
N SER A 255 -2.73 1.97 -10.22
CA SER A 255 -3.96 2.64 -9.79
C SER A 255 -3.73 3.98 -9.08
N HIS A 256 -2.51 4.27 -8.65
CA HIS A 256 -2.12 5.56 -8.07
C HIS A 256 -1.64 6.58 -9.10
N LEU A 257 -1.33 6.13 -10.33
CA LEU A 257 -0.78 6.98 -11.38
C LEU A 257 -1.90 7.60 -12.21
N GLY A 258 -1.86 8.92 -12.37
CA GLY A 258 -2.81 9.64 -13.21
C GLY A 258 -4.27 9.55 -12.74
N ARG A 259 -5.18 9.64 -13.70
CA ARG A 259 -6.62 9.43 -13.54
C ARG A 259 -6.97 8.01 -13.96
N GLN A 260 -7.79 7.33 -13.19
CA GLN A 260 -8.17 5.95 -13.42
C GLN A 260 -9.58 5.87 -13.97
N TYR A 261 -9.76 5.17 -15.10
CA TYR A 261 -11.05 4.97 -15.75
C TYR A 261 -11.28 3.51 -16.08
N TRP A 262 -12.53 3.11 -15.96
CA TRP A 262 -12.99 1.78 -16.29
C TRP A 262 -14.23 1.86 -17.19
N ALA A 263 -14.30 1.00 -18.19
CA ALA A 263 -15.43 0.85 -19.08
C ALA A 263 -15.67 -0.66 -19.35
N GLY A 264 -16.73 -1.22 -18.76
CA GLY A 264 -16.86 -2.67 -18.73
C GLY A 264 -15.65 -3.30 -18.03
N GLY A 265 -14.93 -4.18 -18.70
CA GLY A 265 -13.67 -4.74 -18.21
C GLY A 265 -12.41 -3.98 -18.62
N TYR A 266 -12.51 -2.90 -19.41
CA TYR A 266 -11.34 -2.15 -19.89
C TYR A 266 -10.85 -1.15 -18.86
N TRP A 267 -9.53 -1.11 -18.66
CA TRP A 267 -8.87 -0.24 -17.69
C TRP A 267 -7.95 0.76 -18.38
N LEU A 268 -8.16 2.06 -18.14
CA LEU A 268 -7.41 3.16 -18.73
C LEU A 268 -6.86 4.08 -17.63
N SER A 269 -5.55 4.33 -17.65
CA SER A 269 -4.86 5.30 -16.80
C SER A 269 -4.41 6.49 -17.63
N ILE A 270 -4.81 7.72 -17.27
CA ILE A 270 -4.51 8.94 -18.04
C ILE A 270 -3.66 9.89 -17.19
N GLY A 271 -2.49 10.29 -17.69
CA GLY A 271 -1.60 11.22 -17.01
C GLY A 271 -2.22 12.61 -16.84
N ARG A 272 -1.94 13.28 -15.74
CA ARG A 272 -2.43 14.63 -15.40
C ARG A 272 -1.44 15.72 -15.80
N ASN A 273 -0.15 15.37 -15.82
CA ASN A 273 0.99 16.24 -16.06
C ASN A 273 2.16 15.45 -16.64
N MET A 274 3.27 16.12 -16.93
CA MET A 274 4.46 15.50 -17.53
C MET A 274 5.04 14.38 -16.66
N ARG A 275 5.13 14.57 -15.35
CA ARG A 275 5.63 13.56 -14.41
C ARG A 275 4.75 12.30 -14.40
N ASP A 276 3.42 12.46 -14.40
CA ASP A 276 2.51 11.31 -14.53
C ASP A 276 2.73 10.57 -15.87
N ASN A 277 2.93 11.30 -16.96
CA ASN A 277 3.18 10.72 -18.28
C ASN A 277 4.46 9.88 -18.29
N GLU A 278 5.56 10.41 -17.76
CA GLU A 278 6.86 9.71 -17.63
C GLU A 278 6.72 8.46 -16.76
N THR A 279 6.01 8.57 -15.64
CA THR A 279 5.80 7.45 -14.72
C THR A 279 4.90 6.37 -15.33
N LEU A 280 3.87 6.74 -16.08
CA LEU A 280 3.03 5.80 -16.82
C LEU A 280 3.81 5.08 -17.92
N GLU A 281 4.68 5.81 -18.64
CA GLU A 281 5.53 5.21 -19.68
C GLU A 281 6.53 4.22 -19.09
N ALA A 282 7.12 4.53 -17.94
CA ALA A 282 8.00 3.61 -17.20
C ALA A 282 7.26 2.39 -16.61
N ALA A 283 5.95 2.50 -16.34
CA ALA A 283 5.13 1.42 -15.82
C ALA A 283 4.56 0.47 -16.88
N LEU A 284 4.86 0.71 -18.17
CA LEU A 284 4.39 -0.12 -19.29
C LEU A 284 4.83 -1.57 -19.15
N ARG A 285 3.90 -2.49 -19.45
CA ARG A 285 4.16 -3.91 -19.70
C ARG A 285 4.13 -4.17 -21.21
N PRO A 286 4.78 -5.22 -21.70
CA PRO A 286 4.74 -5.57 -23.14
C PRO A 286 3.32 -5.72 -23.71
N THR A 287 2.36 -6.11 -22.87
CA THR A 287 0.95 -6.30 -23.24
C THR A 287 0.11 -5.03 -23.15
N ASP A 288 0.61 -3.96 -22.54
CA ASP A 288 -0.15 -2.71 -22.38
C ASP A 288 -0.28 -1.94 -23.70
N ILE A 289 -1.28 -1.08 -23.74
CA ILE A 289 -1.58 -0.22 -24.87
C ILE A 289 -1.27 1.22 -24.50
N LEU A 290 -0.45 1.88 -25.31
CA LEU A 290 -0.07 3.28 -25.09
C LEU A 290 -0.83 4.17 -26.05
N PHE A 291 -1.45 5.23 -25.51
CA PHE A 291 -2.13 6.27 -26.26
C PHE A 291 -1.38 7.60 -26.12
N ARG A 292 -1.10 8.26 -27.26
CA ARG A 292 -0.46 9.58 -27.29
C ARG A 292 -1.02 10.41 -28.46
N LEU A 293 -1.34 11.67 -28.22
CA LEU A 293 -1.66 12.58 -29.32
C LEU A 293 -0.42 12.77 -30.22
N ARG A 294 -0.62 12.70 -31.54
CA ARG A 294 0.42 13.04 -32.51
C ARG A 294 0.39 14.56 -32.72
N ASP A 295 1.57 15.19 -32.70
CA ASP A 295 1.81 16.60 -33.02
C ASP A 295 1.04 17.62 -32.13
N LEU A 296 0.42 17.17 -31.06
CA LEU A 296 -0.30 18.00 -30.11
C LEU A 296 0.11 17.69 -28.66
N PRO A 297 0.25 18.72 -27.81
CA PRO A 297 0.46 18.47 -26.39
C PRO A 297 -0.79 17.85 -25.75
N GLY A 298 -0.60 16.81 -25.01
CA GLY A 298 -1.69 16.11 -24.34
C GLY A 298 -1.20 15.06 -23.34
N PRO A 299 -2.13 14.38 -22.68
CA PRO A 299 -1.77 13.30 -21.79
C PRO A 299 -1.24 12.10 -22.57
N LEU A 300 -0.35 11.36 -21.92
CA LEU A 300 -0.11 9.97 -22.22
C LEU A 300 -1.14 9.14 -21.46
N ALA A 301 -1.68 8.10 -22.09
CA ALA A 301 -2.55 7.17 -21.39
C ALA A 301 -2.12 5.72 -21.63
N LEU A 302 -2.36 4.88 -20.63
CA LEU A 302 -2.04 3.47 -20.61
C LEU A 302 -3.33 2.65 -20.49
N GLY A 303 -3.61 1.82 -21.50
CA GLY A 303 -4.64 0.80 -21.47
C GLY A 303 -4.05 -0.51 -20.96
N ARG A 304 -4.48 -0.98 -19.77
CA ARG A 304 -3.99 -2.22 -19.19
C ARG A 304 -4.76 -3.40 -19.74
N GLN A 305 -4.04 -4.34 -20.37
CA GLN A 305 -4.57 -5.66 -20.69
C GLN A 305 -4.35 -6.62 -19.53
N TYR A 306 -5.35 -7.46 -19.23
CA TYR A 306 -5.28 -8.40 -18.12
C TYR A 306 -6.20 -9.59 -18.38
N GLU A 307 -5.92 -10.72 -17.71
CA GLU A 307 -6.78 -11.88 -17.70
C GLU A 307 -7.96 -11.65 -16.74
N PRO A 308 -9.21 -11.81 -17.21
CA PRO A 308 -10.38 -11.52 -16.37
C PRO A 308 -10.59 -12.60 -15.33
N ALA A 309 -10.99 -12.17 -14.12
CA ALA A 309 -11.41 -13.09 -13.06
C ALA A 309 -12.68 -13.86 -13.45
N ALA A 310 -12.84 -15.05 -12.90
CA ALA A 310 -14.10 -15.79 -13.02
C ALA A 310 -15.25 -14.98 -12.41
N GLY A 311 -16.28 -14.67 -13.19
CA GLY A 311 -17.39 -13.81 -12.77
C GLY A 311 -17.12 -12.30 -12.84
N ALA A 312 -16.01 -11.88 -13.44
CA ALA A 312 -15.77 -10.47 -13.80
C ALA A 312 -16.92 -9.97 -14.69
N LEU A 313 -17.16 -8.66 -14.63
CA LEU A 313 -18.15 -8.03 -15.51
C LEU A 313 -17.81 -8.39 -16.98
N PRO A 314 -18.80 -8.83 -17.76
CA PRO A 314 -18.59 -9.08 -19.17
C PRO A 314 -18.04 -7.81 -19.83
N SER A 315 -17.17 -7.98 -20.81
CA SER A 315 -16.75 -6.88 -21.67
C SER A 315 -17.98 -6.12 -22.17
N ALA A 316 -17.86 -4.81 -22.35
CA ALA A 316 -18.93 -3.99 -22.95
C ALA A 316 -19.35 -4.48 -24.35
N HIS A 317 -18.54 -5.38 -24.94
CA HIS A 317 -18.85 -6.10 -26.19
C HIS A 317 -18.97 -7.60 -25.91
N PRO A 318 -20.15 -8.23 -26.15
CA PRO A 318 -20.34 -9.66 -25.98
C PRO A 318 -19.29 -10.47 -26.75
N GLY A 319 -18.67 -11.44 -26.10
CA GLY A 319 -17.68 -12.33 -26.71
C GLY A 319 -16.25 -11.80 -26.75
N GLN A 320 -15.95 -10.62 -26.15
CA GLN A 320 -14.60 -10.05 -26.09
C GLN A 320 -14.08 -10.01 -24.66
N THR A 321 -12.80 -10.25 -24.51
CA THR A 321 -12.13 -10.22 -23.22
C THR A 321 -11.32 -8.92 -23.03
N PRO A 322 -11.09 -8.45 -21.81
CA PRO A 322 -10.18 -7.31 -21.54
C PRO A 322 -8.74 -7.57 -22.01
N LEU A 323 -8.41 -8.79 -22.39
CA LEU A 323 -7.11 -9.12 -22.98
C LEU A 323 -6.99 -8.66 -24.45
N ALA A 324 -8.14 -8.51 -25.16
CA ALA A 324 -8.15 -8.02 -26.53
C ALA A 324 -8.96 -6.72 -26.62
N TRP A 325 -8.29 -5.64 -26.96
CA TRP A 325 -8.94 -4.34 -27.25
C TRP A 325 -9.19 -4.23 -28.75
N PRO A 326 -10.44 -4.41 -29.22
CA PRO A 326 -10.78 -4.22 -30.63
C PRO A 326 -10.60 -2.78 -31.08
N ASP A 327 -10.50 -2.54 -32.38
CA ASP A 327 -10.30 -1.20 -32.93
C ASP A 327 -11.40 -0.20 -32.51
N ALA A 328 -12.64 -0.67 -32.35
CA ALA A 328 -13.73 0.15 -31.83
C ALA A 328 -13.46 0.63 -30.38
N VAL A 329 -12.91 -0.22 -29.53
CA VAL A 329 -12.52 0.13 -28.15
C VAL A 329 -11.30 1.05 -28.15
N LEU A 330 -10.33 0.83 -29.05
CA LEU A 330 -9.16 1.68 -29.20
C LEU A 330 -9.54 3.08 -29.69
N ALA A 331 -10.43 3.20 -30.65
CA ALA A 331 -10.92 4.46 -31.17
C ALA A 331 -11.71 5.24 -30.09
N ASP A 332 -12.57 4.54 -29.32
CA ASP A 332 -13.32 5.10 -28.21
C ASP A 332 -12.39 5.65 -27.12
N ALA A 333 -11.41 4.83 -26.68
CA ALA A 333 -10.41 5.23 -25.71
C ALA A 333 -9.54 6.41 -26.22
N ALA A 334 -9.15 6.39 -27.49
CA ALA A 334 -8.39 7.47 -28.12
C ALA A 334 -9.16 8.80 -28.11
N ALA A 335 -10.45 8.77 -28.45
CA ALA A 335 -11.33 9.95 -28.40
C ALA A 335 -11.47 10.49 -26.97
N PHE A 336 -11.62 9.59 -26.00
CA PHE A 336 -11.68 9.94 -24.59
C PHE A 336 -10.36 10.54 -24.09
N VAL A 337 -9.21 9.96 -24.40
CA VAL A 337 -7.87 10.48 -24.04
C VAL A 337 -7.64 11.84 -24.68
N ALA A 338 -7.93 12.02 -25.97
CA ALA A 338 -7.77 13.27 -26.68
C ALA A 338 -8.58 14.41 -26.04
N SER A 339 -9.72 14.10 -25.42
CA SER A 339 -10.57 15.09 -24.73
C SER A 339 -9.91 15.79 -23.54
N TYR A 340 -8.78 15.25 -23.04
CA TYR A 340 -8.00 15.86 -21.95
C TYR A 340 -6.97 16.88 -22.46
N SER A 341 -6.76 17.02 -23.78
CA SER A 341 -5.94 18.06 -24.36
C SER A 341 -6.81 19.29 -24.71
N PRO A 342 -6.57 20.44 -24.06
CA PRO A 342 -7.29 21.68 -24.43
C PRO A 342 -7.07 22.05 -25.89
N LYS A 343 -5.85 21.86 -26.44
CA LYS A 343 -5.53 22.16 -27.85
C LYS A 343 -6.27 21.24 -28.81
N ALA A 344 -6.38 19.93 -28.50
CA ALA A 344 -7.14 19.00 -29.33
C ALA A 344 -8.62 19.38 -29.38
N ARG A 345 -9.22 19.72 -28.23
CA ARG A 345 -10.62 20.17 -28.19
C ARG A 345 -10.87 21.44 -29.00
N ALA A 346 -9.96 22.44 -28.88
CA ALA A 346 -10.11 23.70 -29.63
C ALA A 346 -10.04 23.48 -31.15
N LEU A 347 -9.20 22.59 -31.65
CA LEU A 347 -9.11 22.24 -33.07
C LEU A 347 -10.37 21.53 -33.59
N THR A 348 -11.16 20.94 -32.73
CA THR A 348 -12.32 20.11 -33.11
C THR A 348 -13.67 20.82 -32.89
N GLU A 349 -13.70 22.08 -32.48
CA GLU A 349 -14.93 22.88 -32.38
C GLU A 349 -15.70 22.90 -33.71
N ASN A 350 -15.01 22.71 -34.85
CA ASN A 350 -15.59 22.60 -36.19
C ASN A 350 -15.84 21.15 -36.64
N GLY A 351 -15.80 20.17 -35.75
CA GLY A 351 -16.02 18.75 -36.09
C GLY A 351 -14.81 18.03 -36.70
N SER A 352 -13.64 18.67 -36.77
CA SER A 352 -12.40 18.03 -37.26
C SER A 352 -11.90 16.93 -36.33
N SER A 353 -11.23 15.93 -36.89
CA SER A 353 -10.56 14.89 -36.09
C SER A 353 -9.11 15.25 -35.77
N VAL A 354 -8.58 14.68 -34.69
CA VAL A 354 -7.16 14.76 -34.34
C VAL A 354 -6.54 13.37 -34.34
N PRO A 355 -5.26 13.24 -34.75
CA PRO A 355 -4.59 11.96 -34.79
C PRO A 355 -4.12 11.56 -33.38
N VAL A 356 -4.44 10.33 -32.98
CA VAL A 356 -3.95 9.68 -31.77
C VAL A 356 -3.17 8.42 -32.17
N LEU A 357 -1.92 8.37 -31.77
CA LEU A 357 -1.07 7.19 -31.91
C LEU A 357 -1.40 6.19 -30.80
N VAL A 358 -1.71 4.96 -31.21
CA VAL A 358 -1.98 3.83 -30.32
C VAL A 358 -0.92 2.77 -30.57
N ARG A 359 -0.07 2.51 -29.57
CA ARG A 359 1.00 1.54 -29.64
C ARG A 359 0.66 0.28 -28.82
N ARG A 360 0.79 -0.89 -29.43
CA ARG A 360 0.70 -2.21 -28.83
C ARG A 360 1.99 -2.98 -29.13
N GLY A 361 2.84 -3.19 -28.12
CA GLY A 361 4.19 -3.71 -28.35
C GLY A 361 4.95 -2.84 -29.35
N ASP A 362 5.39 -3.42 -30.48
CA ASP A 362 6.12 -2.75 -31.55
C ASP A 362 5.21 -2.17 -32.65
N VAL A 363 3.91 -2.46 -32.60
CA VAL A 363 2.95 -2.00 -33.62
C VAL A 363 2.31 -0.69 -33.18
N SER A 364 2.41 0.34 -34.03
CA SER A 364 1.76 1.64 -33.87
C SER A 364 0.68 1.84 -34.93
N THR A 365 -0.52 2.14 -34.50
CA THR A 365 -1.67 2.46 -35.37
C THR A 365 -2.14 3.86 -35.06
N GLU A 366 -2.55 4.61 -36.07
CA GLU A 366 -3.11 5.94 -35.90
C GLU A 366 -4.64 5.89 -36.01
N PHE A 367 -5.29 6.54 -35.05
CA PHE A 367 -6.74 6.75 -35.08
C PHE A 367 -7.05 8.24 -35.20
N ALA A 368 -7.80 8.61 -36.22
CA ALA A 368 -8.36 9.95 -36.37
C ALA A 368 -9.67 10.03 -35.58
N VAL A 369 -9.68 10.79 -34.48
CA VAL A 369 -10.79 10.83 -33.52
C VAL A 369 -11.27 12.24 -33.24
N VAL A 370 -12.56 12.41 -32.97
CA VAL A 370 -13.11 13.64 -32.40
C VAL A 370 -13.04 13.56 -30.87
N PRO A 371 -12.30 14.47 -30.21
CA PRO A 371 -12.17 14.46 -28.76
C PRO A 371 -13.51 14.61 -28.04
N THR A 372 -13.88 13.61 -27.25
CA THR A 372 -15.12 13.66 -26.48
C THR A 372 -14.98 12.91 -25.15
N ARG A 373 -15.67 13.40 -24.10
CA ARG A 373 -15.82 12.70 -22.83
C ARG A 373 -17.05 11.80 -22.79
N GLN A 374 -17.96 12.01 -23.72
CA GLN A 374 -19.17 11.20 -23.86
C GLN A 374 -18.94 10.17 -24.98
N THR A 375 -18.22 9.12 -24.65
CA THR A 375 -17.96 8.03 -25.57
C THR A 375 -18.98 6.90 -25.39
N PRO A 376 -19.21 6.06 -26.39
CA PRO A 376 -20.09 4.90 -26.29
C PRO A 376 -19.78 3.96 -25.13
N LEU A 377 -18.49 3.78 -24.77
CA LEU A 377 -18.07 2.95 -23.65
C LEU A 377 -18.29 3.58 -22.27
N ALA A 378 -18.58 4.87 -22.21
CA ALA A 378 -18.89 5.59 -20.96
C ALA A 378 -17.85 5.39 -19.85
N TRP A 379 -16.58 5.71 -20.11
CA TRP A 379 -15.48 5.61 -19.15
C TRP A 379 -15.80 6.32 -17.83
N ALA A 380 -15.71 5.59 -16.74
CA ALA A 380 -16.06 6.07 -15.41
C ALA A 380 -14.92 5.92 -14.40
N GLU A 381 -14.76 6.90 -13.54
CA GLU A 381 -13.85 6.82 -12.40
C GLU A 381 -14.41 5.87 -11.32
N PRO A 382 -13.54 5.08 -10.65
CA PRO A 382 -13.97 4.29 -9.49
C PRO A 382 -14.54 5.18 -8.39
N LYS A 383 -15.73 4.87 -7.91
CA LYS A 383 -16.40 5.64 -6.86
C LYS A 383 -16.49 4.87 -5.55
N SER A 384 -16.35 5.56 -4.42
CA SER A 384 -16.44 4.97 -3.08
C SER A 384 -17.80 4.31 -2.77
N ALA A 385 -18.89 4.76 -3.42
CA ALA A 385 -20.20 4.12 -3.30
C ALA A 385 -20.20 2.64 -3.72
N ALA A 386 -19.35 2.27 -4.68
CA ALA A 386 -19.21 0.89 -5.11
C ALA A 386 -18.65 -0.06 -4.03
N LEU A 387 -17.88 0.46 -3.06
CA LEU A 387 -17.36 -0.29 -1.92
C LEU A 387 -18.49 -0.80 -1.02
N THR A 388 -19.48 0.02 -0.75
CA THR A 388 -20.63 -0.35 0.10
C THR A 388 -21.47 -1.44 -0.55
N ALA A 389 -21.68 -1.35 -1.86
CA ALA A 389 -22.43 -2.36 -2.61
C ALA A 389 -21.69 -3.70 -2.67
N TRP A 390 -20.36 -3.67 -2.76
CA TRP A 390 -19.55 -4.87 -2.83
C TRP A 390 -19.53 -5.63 -1.50
N LYS A 391 -19.34 -4.93 -0.38
CA LYS A 391 -19.34 -5.53 0.98
C LYS A 391 -20.62 -6.22 1.38
N LYS A 392 -21.75 -5.80 0.81
CA LYS A 392 -23.04 -6.46 1.08
C LYS A 392 -23.19 -7.82 0.38
N ARG A 393 -22.28 -8.13 -0.56
CA ARG A 393 -22.28 -9.37 -1.36
C ARG A 393 -21.17 -10.35 -0.96
N SER A 394 -20.15 -9.89 -0.26
CA SER A 394 -19.03 -10.67 0.31
C SER A 394 -19.27 -10.96 1.78
#